data_05bc11073d45418a85da5e8654253313
#
_entry.id   05bc11073d45418a85da5e8654253313
#
_cell.length_a   1.000
_cell.length_b   1.000
_cell.length_c   1.000
_cell.angle_alpha   90.00
_cell.angle_beta   90.00
_cell.angle_gamma   90.00
#
_symmetry.space_group_name_H-M   'P 1'
#
loop_
_entity.id
_entity.type
_entity.pdbx_description
1 polymer ?
#
loop_
_entity_poly.entity_id
_entity_poly.type
_entity_poly.pdbx_seq_one_letter_code
_entity_poly.pdbx_strand_id
1 'polypeptide(L)'
;MASASSPFIHDHFLLRTESARRLYHQFAASQPILDYHNHLPPADIATNRQFANLYEIWLEGDHYKWRAMRCNGTPEALCTGGAEPYEKFLAFARTVPHTLRNPLYHWTHLELKRYFGIDTLLNESTAPAIWEQANAMLQQPEFSTRGILEKFQVKALCTTDDPTDDLAHHLAIADSDGPAKVYPTFRPDKALNVDQPQLFNAWTDRLSAVANCHIASFADFKDALKSRHDFFHSVGGRLSDHGLDRCPAKFATGSEASDIFERARAGHAANAEEREAFVGHLMLFFGQLDAEKGWTKQLHVGAMRNNNRRLFEQIGADIGCDSIGDYPQAQAMSAYLGRLDLDGSLPKTIIYNNNPNDNFIFATMIGNFQDGEIPGKVQFGSGWWFLDQKEGMEWQMNALSNCGLLSRFVGMLTDSRSFMSFPRHEYFRRTLCNLIGQDVEDGAVPDDDGLLGPMIENICFGNARDFLGLEL
;
A
#
# COMPACT_ATOMS: atom_id res chain seq x y z
N MET A 1 47.17 7.85 2.25
CA MET A 1 46.23 6.80 2.66
C MET A 1 44.84 7.27 2.24
N ALA A 2 44.18 6.63 1.28
CA ALA A 2 42.80 6.94 0.97
C ALA A 2 41.99 6.61 2.22
N SER A 3 41.30 7.58 2.83
CA SER A 3 40.35 7.32 3.90
C SER A 3 39.36 6.29 3.35
N ALA A 4 39.22 5.15 4.03
CA ALA A 4 38.16 4.22 3.68
C ALA A 4 36.85 5.03 3.74
N SER A 5 36.24 5.31 2.57
CA SER A 5 34.97 6.00 2.53
C SER A 5 33.96 5.16 3.28
N SER A 6 33.25 5.76 4.23
CA SER A 6 32.18 5.06 4.93
C SER A 6 31.20 4.47 3.89
N PRO A 7 30.60 3.28 4.17
CA PRO A 7 29.64 2.68 3.25
C PRO A 7 28.49 3.64 2.95
N PHE A 8 27.89 3.54 1.76
CA PHE A 8 26.79 4.41 1.36
C PHE A 8 25.62 4.35 2.34
N ILE A 9 25.20 3.13 2.69
CA ILE A 9 24.19 2.92 3.73
C ILE A 9 24.92 2.73 5.07
N HIS A 10 25.09 3.81 5.79
CA HIS A 10 25.73 3.86 7.12
C HIS A 10 24.68 4.15 8.21
N ASP A 11 25.07 4.08 9.49
CA ASP A 11 24.12 4.22 10.61
C ASP A 11 23.36 5.55 10.62
N HIS A 12 23.97 6.61 10.10
CA HIS A 12 23.34 7.93 9.98
C HIS A 12 22.79 8.23 8.57
N PHE A 13 22.60 7.21 7.73
CA PHE A 13 21.98 7.38 6.41
C PHE A 13 20.66 8.17 6.52
N LEU A 14 20.50 9.25 5.76
CA LEU A 14 19.41 10.24 5.77
C LEU A 14 19.28 11.07 7.07
N LEU A 15 20.02 10.81 8.14
CA LEU A 15 19.94 11.54 9.41
C LEU A 15 21.01 12.64 9.46
N ARG A 16 20.63 13.87 9.17
CA ARG A 16 21.56 14.99 8.97
C ARG A 16 22.01 15.67 10.25
N THR A 17 21.10 15.77 11.25
CA THR A 17 21.32 16.50 12.50
C THR A 17 21.56 15.54 13.66
N GLU A 18 22.11 16.05 14.77
CA GLU A 18 22.29 15.27 16.00
C GLU A 18 20.94 14.88 16.60
N SER A 19 19.99 15.82 16.59
CA SER A 19 18.61 15.58 17.03
C SER A 19 17.92 14.49 16.17
N ALA A 20 18.10 14.49 14.84
CA ALA A 20 17.58 13.45 13.97
C ALA A 20 18.13 12.06 14.32
N ARG A 21 19.43 11.96 14.59
CA ARG A 21 20.10 10.71 14.99
C ARG A 21 19.58 10.20 16.32
N ARG A 22 19.49 11.09 17.33
CA ARG A 22 18.95 10.78 18.65
C ARG A 22 17.51 10.26 18.52
N LEU A 23 16.63 10.99 17.85
CA LEU A 23 15.22 10.64 17.68
C LEU A 23 15.06 9.29 16.97
N TYR A 24 15.85 9.05 15.94
CA TYR A 24 15.80 7.77 15.23
C TYR A 24 16.28 6.60 16.10
N HIS A 25 17.48 6.70 16.68
CA HIS A 25 18.08 5.57 17.39
C HIS A 25 17.40 5.27 18.73
N GLN A 26 16.85 6.28 19.41
CA GLN A 26 16.22 6.08 20.72
C GLN A 26 14.75 5.67 20.59
N PHE A 27 14.01 6.20 19.63
CA PHE A 27 12.55 6.07 19.60
C PHE A 27 11.99 5.33 18.36
N ALA A 28 12.58 5.51 17.18
CA ALA A 28 12.04 4.99 15.95
C ALA A 28 12.58 3.60 15.55
N ALA A 29 13.90 3.38 15.73
CA ALA A 29 14.60 2.22 15.15
C ALA A 29 14.10 0.88 15.69
N SER A 30 13.76 0.83 16.99
CA SER A 30 13.32 -0.39 17.68
C SER A 30 11.83 -0.69 17.53
N GLN A 31 11.05 0.20 16.94
CA GLN A 31 9.61 -0.02 16.80
C GLN A 31 9.34 -1.21 15.87
N PRO A 32 8.40 -2.09 16.22
CA PRO A 32 8.02 -3.19 15.34
C PRO A 32 7.30 -2.67 14.08
N ILE A 33 7.05 -3.56 13.12
CA ILE A 33 6.34 -3.23 11.89
C ILE A 33 4.89 -3.72 11.99
N LEU A 34 3.96 -2.81 11.66
CA LEU A 34 2.58 -3.12 11.29
C LEU A 34 2.40 -2.61 9.87
N ASP A 35 2.39 -3.55 8.91
CA ASP A 35 2.25 -3.23 7.48
C ASP A 35 0.80 -3.43 7.04
N TYR A 36 -0.01 -2.41 7.30
CA TYR A 36 -1.47 -2.47 7.21
C TYR A 36 -2.04 -2.35 5.79
N HIS A 37 -1.18 -2.28 4.77
CA HIS A 37 -1.56 -2.44 3.36
C HIS A 37 -0.38 -2.91 2.53
N ASN A 38 -0.52 -4.09 1.93
CA ASN A 38 0.44 -4.67 1.00
C ASN A 38 -0.25 -5.65 0.04
N HIS A 39 0.51 -6.16 -0.92
CA HIS A 39 0.09 -7.15 -1.91
C HIS A 39 0.92 -8.44 -1.81
N LEU A 40 1.46 -8.75 -0.62
CA LEU A 40 2.20 -9.99 -0.40
C LEU A 40 1.28 -11.20 -0.57
N PRO A 41 1.70 -12.26 -1.29
CA PRO A 41 0.87 -13.45 -1.44
C PRO A 41 0.71 -14.20 -0.11
N PRO A 42 -0.50 -14.34 0.45
CA PRO A 42 -0.71 -15.08 1.69
C PRO A 42 -0.34 -16.57 1.55
N ALA A 43 -0.40 -17.12 0.34
CA ALA A 43 0.05 -18.49 0.04
C ALA A 43 1.53 -18.70 0.38
N ASP A 44 2.39 -17.73 0.07
CA ASP A 44 3.82 -17.82 0.35
C ASP A 44 4.10 -17.83 1.87
N ILE A 45 3.31 -17.09 2.65
CA ILE A 45 3.42 -17.07 4.12
C ILE A 45 2.88 -18.38 4.72
N ALA A 46 1.74 -18.86 4.23
CA ALA A 46 1.13 -20.10 4.69
C ALA A 46 2.06 -21.31 4.49
N THR A 47 2.70 -21.38 3.32
CA THR A 47 3.64 -22.46 2.98
C THR A 47 5.05 -22.25 3.52
N ASN A 48 5.32 -21.10 4.13
CA ASN A 48 6.66 -20.69 4.55
C ASN A 48 7.69 -20.78 3.40
N ARG A 49 7.34 -20.18 2.25
CA ARG A 49 8.11 -20.26 1.01
C ARG A 49 9.58 -19.87 1.23
N GLN A 50 10.47 -20.69 0.67
CA GLN A 50 11.89 -20.38 0.48
C GLN A 50 12.09 -19.92 -0.97
N PHE A 51 12.70 -18.75 -1.16
CA PHE A 51 12.97 -18.24 -2.51
C PHE A 51 14.23 -18.85 -3.09
N ALA A 52 14.19 -19.25 -4.35
CA ALA A 52 15.33 -19.88 -5.00
C ALA A 52 16.46 -18.88 -5.31
N ASN A 53 16.12 -17.61 -5.57
CA ASN A 53 17.09 -16.58 -5.98
C ASN A 53 16.55 -15.16 -5.79
N LEU A 54 17.45 -14.17 -5.97
CA LEU A 54 17.13 -12.74 -5.87
C LEU A 54 16.06 -12.26 -6.85
N TYR A 55 15.93 -12.86 -8.02
CA TYR A 55 14.90 -12.45 -8.97
C TYR A 55 13.51 -12.73 -8.39
N GLU A 56 13.29 -13.93 -7.86
CA GLU A 56 11.98 -14.31 -7.31
C GLU A 56 11.52 -13.42 -6.15
N ILE A 57 12.40 -13.15 -5.19
CA ILE A 57 12.02 -12.38 -4.00
C ILE A 57 11.98 -10.88 -4.25
N TRP A 58 12.73 -10.38 -5.24
CA TRP A 58 13.04 -8.96 -5.35
C TRP A 58 12.55 -8.26 -6.61
N LEU A 59 12.55 -8.95 -7.76
CA LEU A 59 12.25 -8.38 -9.07
C LEU A 59 10.93 -8.86 -9.65
N GLU A 60 10.53 -10.07 -9.30
CA GLU A 60 9.28 -10.65 -9.78
C GLU A 60 8.09 -9.83 -9.27
N GLY A 61 7.26 -9.32 -10.18
CA GLY A 61 6.11 -8.50 -9.83
C GLY A 61 6.40 -7.03 -9.45
N ASP A 62 7.67 -6.59 -9.44
CA ASP A 62 8.00 -5.21 -9.08
C ASP A 62 7.93 -4.25 -10.26
N HIS A 63 6.77 -3.64 -10.43
CA HIS A 63 6.51 -2.70 -11.52
C HIS A 63 7.31 -1.38 -11.44
N TYR A 64 7.84 -0.98 -10.28
CA TYR A 64 8.75 0.17 -10.13
C TYR A 64 10.09 -0.11 -10.81
N LYS A 65 10.66 -1.30 -10.55
CA LYS A 65 11.94 -1.72 -11.14
C LYS A 65 11.81 -1.90 -12.66
N TRP A 66 10.74 -2.54 -13.11
CA TRP A 66 10.47 -2.69 -14.56
C TRP A 66 10.33 -1.35 -15.27
N ARG A 67 9.66 -0.37 -14.64
CA ARG A 67 9.55 0.99 -15.16
C ARG A 67 10.92 1.63 -15.35
N ALA A 68 11.81 1.54 -14.36
CA ALA A 68 13.17 2.07 -14.44
C ALA A 68 14.02 1.34 -15.50
N MET A 69 13.90 0.00 -15.57
CA MET A 69 14.60 -0.81 -16.59
C MET A 69 14.19 -0.41 -18.01
N ARG A 70 12.90 -0.24 -18.28
CA ARG A 70 12.41 0.25 -19.58
C ARG A 70 12.91 1.66 -19.88
N CYS A 71 12.92 2.54 -18.89
CA CYS A 71 13.45 3.89 -19.03
C CYS A 71 14.94 3.88 -19.42
N ASN A 72 15.69 2.87 -18.93
CA ASN A 72 17.10 2.64 -19.27
C ASN A 72 17.29 1.85 -20.59
N GLY A 73 16.24 1.61 -21.36
CA GLY A 73 16.32 0.91 -22.65
C GLY A 73 16.40 -0.61 -22.57
N THR A 74 16.04 -1.21 -21.43
CA THR A 74 16.01 -2.66 -21.26
C THR A 74 14.87 -3.28 -22.06
N PRO A 75 15.13 -4.30 -22.91
CA PRO A 75 14.09 -5.00 -23.66
C PRO A 75 13.07 -5.68 -22.74
N GLU A 76 11.80 -5.76 -23.20
CA GLU A 76 10.69 -6.34 -22.39
C GLU A 76 10.94 -7.79 -21.98
N ALA A 77 11.66 -8.56 -22.79
CA ALA A 77 12.06 -9.94 -22.45
C ALA A 77 12.81 -10.03 -21.10
N LEU A 78 13.57 -8.98 -20.77
CA LEU A 78 14.34 -8.86 -19.52
C LEU A 78 13.58 -8.14 -18.39
N CYS A 79 12.42 -7.55 -18.66
CA CYS A 79 11.53 -6.96 -17.65
C CYS A 79 10.49 -8.00 -17.19
N THR A 80 9.43 -8.19 -17.99
CA THR A 80 8.31 -9.10 -17.68
C THR A 80 8.32 -10.39 -18.51
N GLY A 81 9.15 -10.48 -19.56
CA GLY A 81 9.18 -11.63 -20.47
C GLY A 81 9.88 -12.86 -19.90
N GLY A 82 10.16 -13.83 -20.79
CA GLY A 82 10.63 -15.17 -20.42
C GLY A 82 12.14 -15.37 -20.30
N ALA A 83 12.95 -14.31 -20.14
CA ALA A 83 14.40 -14.44 -19.94
C ALA A 83 14.74 -15.11 -18.60
N GLU A 84 15.91 -15.72 -18.52
CA GLU A 84 16.38 -16.38 -17.30
C GLU A 84 16.51 -15.42 -16.11
N PRO A 85 16.24 -15.86 -14.87
CA PRO A 85 16.29 -15.04 -13.67
C PRO A 85 17.58 -14.22 -13.50
N TYR A 86 18.73 -14.83 -13.74
CA TYR A 86 20.01 -14.13 -13.65
C TYR A 86 20.17 -13.03 -14.71
N GLU A 87 19.70 -13.24 -15.93
CA GLU A 87 19.78 -12.25 -16.99
C GLU A 87 18.92 -11.02 -16.66
N LYS A 88 17.72 -11.24 -16.10
CA LYS A 88 16.84 -10.18 -15.61
C LYS A 88 17.48 -9.41 -14.44
N PHE A 89 18.08 -10.11 -13.48
CA PHE A 89 18.81 -9.49 -12.38
C PHE A 89 20.00 -8.66 -12.90
N LEU A 90 20.78 -9.18 -13.85
CA LEU A 90 21.90 -8.46 -14.45
C LEU A 90 21.43 -7.21 -15.20
N ALA A 91 20.30 -7.27 -15.90
CA ALA A 91 19.72 -6.11 -16.57
C ALA A 91 19.26 -5.04 -15.55
N PHE A 92 18.71 -5.45 -14.41
CA PHE A 92 18.43 -4.53 -13.31
C PHE A 92 19.72 -3.95 -12.72
N ALA A 93 20.74 -4.76 -12.48
CA ALA A 93 22.04 -4.30 -11.98
C ALA A 93 22.71 -3.25 -12.90
N ARG A 94 22.58 -3.40 -14.22
CA ARG A 94 22.98 -2.37 -15.21
C ARG A 94 22.16 -1.09 -15.08
N THR A 95 20.92 -1.20 -14.66
CA THR A 95 20.01 -0.03 -14.52
C THR A 95 20.29 0.75 -13.23
N VAL A 96 20.67 0.09 -12.13
CA VAL A 96 20.84 0.70 -10.81
C VAL A 96 21.75 1.94 -10.81
N PRO A 97 22.93 1.99 -11.46
CA PRO A 97 23.76 3.21 -11.50
C PRO A 97 23.04 4.42 -12.12
N HIS A 98 22.07 4.19 -12.99
CA HIS A 98 21.27 5.24 -13.64
C HIS A 98 20.09 5.71 -12.78
N THR A 99 19.85 5.06 -11.65
CA THR A 99 18.78 5.45 -10.70
C THR A 99 19.25 6.45 -9.62
N LEU A 100 20.42 7.07 -9.77
CA LEU A 100 20.85 8.15 -8.87
C LEU A 100 19.78 9.25 -8.78
N ARG A 101 19.42 9.66 -7.55
CA ARG A 101 18.27 10.52 -7.19
C ARG A 101 16.90 9.89 -7.35
N ASN A 102 16.76 8.73 -7.95
CA ASN A 102 15.52 7.94 -7.89
C ASN A 102 15.51 7.13 -6.58
N PRO A 103 14.37 6.93 -5.91
CA PRO A 103 14.28 6.16 -4.68
C PRO A 103 14.81 4.73 -4.81
N LEU A 104 14.75 4.14 -5.99
CA LEU A 104 15.28 2.79 -6.24
C LEU A 104 16.79 2.67 -5.91
N TYR A 105 17.58 3.76 -6.03
CA TYR A 105 18.99 3.72 -5.63
C TYR A 105 19.14 3.53 -4.11
N HIS A 106 18.34 4.25 -3.33
CA HIS A 106 18.31 4.12 -1.87
C HIS A 106 17.78 2.75 -1.44
N TRP A 107 16.62 2.37 -1.97
CA TRP A 107 15.94 1.13 -1.59
C TRP A 107 16.79 -0.10 -1.94
N THR A 108 17.34 -0.16 -3.15
CA THR A 108 18.22 -1.26 -3.58
C THR A 108 19.36 -1.51 -2.60
N HIS A 109 20.08 -0.46 -2.22
CA HIS A 109 21.24 -0.61 -1.34
C HIS A 109 20.86 -0.79 0.13
N LEU A 110 19.75 -0.19 0.57
CA LEU A 110 19.20 -0.42 1.91
C LEU A 110 18.72 -1.88 2.06
N GLU A 111 18.02 -2.40 1.08
CA GLU A 111 17.56 -3.79 1.04
C GLU A 111 18.75 -4.76 1.04
N LEU A 112 19.73 -4.58 0.15
CA LEU A 112 20.94 -5.41 0.13
C LEU A 112 21.69 -5.38 1.47
N LYS A 113 21.79 -4.22 2.11
CA LYS A 113 22.44 -4.08 3.41
C LYS A 113 21.66 -4.78 4.52
N ARG A 114 20.35 -4.58 4.60
CA ARG A 114 19.53 -5.07 5.74
C ARG A 114 19.26 -6.56 5.67
N TYR A 115 19.08 -7.10 4.46
CA TYR A 115 18.89 -8.55 4.29
C TYR A 115 20.19 -9.30 4.34
N PHE A 116 21.19 -8.89 3.56
CA PHE A 116 22.37 -9.70 3.27
C PHE A 116 23.68 -9.13 3.81
N GLY A 117 23.66 -7.97 4.48
CA GLY A 117 24.88 -7.33 4.96
C GLY A 117 25.80 -6.83 3.86
N ILE A 118 25.27 -6.65 2.62
CA ILE A 118 26.05 -6.25 1.44
C ILE A 118 26.16 -4.73 1.39
N ASP A 119 27.38 -4.21 1.48
CA ASP A 119 27.71 -2.78 1.36
C ASP A 119 28.16 -2.40 -0.06
N THR A 120 28.48 -3.39 -0.89
CA THR A 120 28.92 -3.19 -2.25
C THR A 120 27.80 -2.62 -3.10
N LEU A 121 28.08 -1.52 -3.80
CA LEU A 121 27.11 -0.91 -4.73
C LEU A 121 26.81 -1.84 -5.89
N LEU A 122 25.51 -2.03 -6.18
CA LEU A 122 25.07 -2.90 -7.27
C LEU A 122 25.28 -2.21 -8.62
N ASN A 123 26.01 -2.91 -9.50
CA ASN A 123 26.22 -2.57 -10.89
C ASN A 123 26.57 -3.83 -11.67
N GLU A 124 26.80 -3.72 -12.97
CA GLU A 124 27.11 -4.87 -13.82
C GLU A 124 28.33 -5.68 -13.34
N SER A 125 29.39 -4.99 -12.89
CA SER A 125 30.63 -5.68 -12.48
C SER A 125 30.54 -6.36 -11.11
N THR A 126 29.68 -5.84 -10.21
CA THR A 126 29.48 -6.40 -8.88
C THR A 126 28.32 -7.40 -8.80
N ALA A 127 27.45 -7.41 -9.80
CA ALA A 127 26.26 -8.25 -9.85
C ALA A 127 26.55 -9.75 -9.65
N PRO A 128 27.58 -10.36 -10.29
CA PRO A 128 27.84 -11.80 -10.08
C PRO A 128 28.09 -12.15 -8.63
N ALA A 129 28.95 -11.40 -7.93
CA ALA A 129 29.29 -11.68 -6.54
C ALA A 129 28.09 -11.44 -5.59
N ILE A 130 27.30 -10.40 -5.85
CA ILE A 130 26.07 -10.10 -5.08
C ILE A 130 25.04 -11.21 -5.28
N TRP A 131 24.85 -11.67 -6.51
CA TRP A 131 23.96 -12.78 -6.83
C TRP A 131 24.34 -14.08 -6.11
N GLU A 132 25.60 -14.46 -6.16
CA GLU A 132 26.10 -15.66 -5.48
C GLU A 132 25.93 -15.55 -3.96
N GLN A 133 26.36 -14.46 -3.36
CA GLN A 133 26.27 -14.25 -1.92
C GLN A 133 24.83 -14.23 -1.41
N ALA A 134 23.98 -13.44 -2.05
CA ALA A 134 22.59 -13.31 -1.62
C ALA A 134 21.81 -14.61 -1.83
N ASN A 135 22.00 -15.30 -2.96
CA ASN A 135 21.31 -16.57 -3.20
C ASN A 135 21.77 -17.68 -2.23
N ALA A 136 23.05 -17.71 -1.84
CA ALA A 136 23.50 -18.63 -0.80
C ALA A 136 22.83 -18.36 0.56
N MET A 137 22.62 -17.08 0.89
CA MET A 137 21.92 -16.69 2.11
C MET A 137 20.42 -17.00 2.02
N LEU A 138 19.77 -16.80 0.86
CA LEU A 138 18.37 -17.13 0.65
C LEU A 138 18.03 -18.61 0.89
N GLN A 139 19.01 -19.52 0.87
CA GLN A 139 18.80 -20.93 1.20
C GLN A 139 18.78 -21.19 2.72
N GLN A 140 19.07 -20.20 3.54
CA GLN A 140 19.03 -20.37 4.99
C GLN A 140 17.58 -20.20 5.51
N PRO A 141 17.16 -20.92 6.57
CA PRO A 141 15.79 -20.86 7.10
C PRO A 141 15.31 -19.47 7.48
N GLU A 142 16.20 -18.59 7.95
CA GLU A 142 15.89 -17.21 8.31
C GLU A 142 15.52 -16.31 7.13
N PHE A 143 15.68 -16.80 5.91
CA PHE A 143 15.23 -16.14 4.68
C PHE A 143 13.99 -16.78 4.05
N SER A 144 13.35 -17.72 4.73
CA SER A 144 11.96 -18.09 4.40
C SER A 144 11.02 -16.91 4.68
N THR A 145 9.81 -16.93 4.11
CA THR A 145 8.85 -15.85 4.33
C THR A 145 8.60 -15.57 5.81
N ARG A 146 8.43 -16.61 6.66
CA ARG A 146 8.26 -16.45 8.10
C ARG A 146 9.53 -15.98 8.80
N GLY A 147 10.70 -16.49 8.40
CA GLY A 147 11.99 -16.02 8.93
C GLY A 147 12.24 -14.54 8.64
N ILE A 148 11.85 -14.06 7.46
CA ILE A 148 11.91 -12.64 7.11
C ILE A 148 10.97 -11.80 8.01
N LEU A 149 9.73 -12.24 8.22
CA LEU A 149 8.79 -11.53 9.10
C LEU A 149 9.33 -11.43 10.53
N GLU A 150 9.94 -12.49 11.05
CA GLU A 150 10.59 -12.49 12.36
C GLU A 150 11.78 -11.53 12.41
N LYS A 151 12.68 -11.62 11.41
CA LYS A 151 13.88 -10.76 11.29
C LYS A 151 13.56 -9.27 11.32
N PHE A 152 12.48 -8.86 10.66
CA PHE A 152 12.05 -7.46 10.60
C PHE A 152 11.04 -7.08 11.71
N GLN A 153 10.76 -7.98 12.65
CA GLN A 153 9.82 -7.76 13.75
C GLN A 153 8.45 -7.33 13.26
N VAL A 154 7.98 -7.94 12.18
CA VAL A 154 6.64 -7.69 11.66
C VAL A 154 5.62 -8.31 12.61
N LYS A 155 4.71 -7.50 13.15
CA LYS A 155 3.65 -7.96 14.07
C LYS A 155 2.38 -8.33 13.34
N ALA A 156 2.02 -7.53 12.34
CA ALA A 156 0.89 -7.83 11.49
C ALA A 156 1.07 -7.32 10.07
N LEU A 157 0.42 -8.02 9.15
CA LEU A 157 0.28 -7.70 7.73
C LEU A 157 -1.20 -7.65 7.38
N CYS A 158 -1.60 -6.68 6.55
CA CYS A 158 -2.91 -6.69 5.91
C CYS A 158 -2.69 -6.80 4.40
N THR A 159 -3.08 -7.94 3.84
CA THR A 159 -3.02 -8.22 2.40
C THR A 159 -4.17 -7.55 1.67
N THR A 160 -4.21 -7.63 0.36
CA THR A 160 -5.28 -7.05 -0.46
C THR A 160 -6.01 -8.17 -1.19
N ASP A 161 -7.28 -8.42 -0.83
CA ASP A 161 -8.00 -9.63 -1.22
C ASP A 161 -9.35 -9.32 -1.89
N ASP A 162 -9.69 -10.09 -2.92
CA ASP A 162 -10.95 -9.98 -3.64
C ASP A 162 -12.09 -10.61 -2.82
N PRO A 163 -13.31 -10.06 -2.79
CA PRO A 163 -14.46 -10.70 -2.14
C PRO A 163 -14.71 -12.15 -2.56
N THR A 164 -14.22 -12.56 -3.74
CA THR A 164 -14.36 -13.93 -4.24
C THR A 164 -13.28 -14.90 -3.75
N ASP A 165 -12.30 -14.43 -2.97
CA ASP A 165 -11.23 -15.26 -2.44
C ASP A 165 -11.74 -16.12 -1.27
N ASP A 166 -11.33 -17.37 -1.19
CA ASP A 166 -11.74 -18.30 -0.13
C ASP A 166 -11.05 -18.09 1.22
N LEU A 167 -9.98 -17.27 1.23
CA LEU A 167 -9.14 -16.96 2.39
C LEU A 167 -8.52 -18.21 3.06
N ALA A 168 -8.39 -19.32 2.36
CA ALA A 168 -7.88 -20.57 2.92
C ALA A 168 -6.45 -20.40 3.48
N HIS A 169 -5.63 -19.57 2.85
CA HIS A 169 -4.27 -19.29 3.32
C HIS A 169 -4.26 -18.43 4.60
N HIS A 170 -5.16 -17.47 4.73
CA HIS A 170 -5.30 -16.68 5.96
C HIS A 170 -5.74 -17.56 7.13
N LEU A 171 -6.70 -18.45 6.91
CA LEU A 171 -7.13 -19.43 7.92
C LEU A 171 -5.97 -20.36 8.33
N ALA A 172 -5.21 -20.87 7.36
CA ALA A 172 -4.05 -21.72 7.65
C ALA A 172 -2.93 -20.98 8.41
N ILE A 173 -2.73 -19.70 8.15
CA ILE A 173 -1.77 -18.87 8.90
C ILE A 173 -2.28 -18.62 10.32
N ALA A 174 -3.56 -18.31 10.48
CA ALA A 174 -4.17 -18.06 11.79
C ALA A 174 -4.09 -19.29 12.72
N ASP A 175 -4.19 -20.49 12.16
CA ASP A 175 -4.06 -21.77 12.87
C ASP A 175 -2.59 -22.16 13.16
N SER A 176 -1.60 -21.39 12.69
CA SER A 176 -0.19 -21.67 12.87
C SER A 176 0.49 -20.75 13.89
N ASP A 177 1.58 -21.23 14.53
CA ASP A 177 2.45 -20.40 15.39
C ASP A 177 3.40 -19.55 14.55
N GLY A 178 2.86 -18.68 13.71
CA GLY A 178 3.66 -17.76 12.89
C GLY A 178 4.15 -16.53 13.64
N PRO A 179 5.24 -15.87 13.19
CA PRO A 179 5.82 -14.71 13.85
C PRO A 179 4.98 -13.44 13.72
N ALA A 180 4.03 -13.41 12.78
CA ALA A 180 3.17 -12.27 12.49
C ALA A 180 1.74 -12.71 12.22
N LYS A 181 0.78 -11.87 12.58
CA LYS A 181 -0.62 -12.02 12.16
C LYS A 181 -0.80 -11.56 10.71
N VAL A 182 -1.65 -12.24 9.95
CA VAL A 182 -1.96 -11.89 8.56
C VAL A 182 -3.46 -11.77 8.40
N TYR A 183 -3.92 -10.57 8.06
CA TYR A 183 -5.33 -10.22 7.96
C TYR A 183 -5.73 -9.92 6.52
N PRO A 184 -6.90 -10.40 6.05
CA PRO A 184 -7.40 -10.03 4.74
C PRO A 184 -7.97 -8.61 4.77
N THR A 185 -7.76 -7.86 3.68
CA THR A 185 -8.42 -6.58 3.41
C THR A 185 -9.42 -6.74 2.29
N PHE A 186 -10.66 -6.34 2.52
CA PHE A 186 -11.76 -6.46 1.57
C PHE A 186 -11.65 -5.42 0.44
N ARG A 187 -11.33 -5.86 -0.80
CA ARG A 187 -11.20 -4.99 -1.97
C ARG A 187 -12.19 -5.33 -3.09
N PRO A 188 -13.40 -4.76 -3.05
CA PRO A 188 -14.49 -5.11 -3.97
C PRO A 188 -14.48 -4.30 -5.28
N ASP A 189 -13.35 -3.79 -5.76
CA ASP A 189 -13.28 -2.88 -6.92
C ASP A 189 -13.89 -3.48 -8.20
N LYS A 190 -13.84 -4.81 -8.36
CA LYS A 190 -14.43 -5.49 -9.52
C LYS A 190 -15.96 -5.45 -9.52
N ALA A 191 -16.59 -5.24 -8.36
CA ALA A 191 -18.03 -5.01 -8.25
C ALA A 191 -18.48 -3.70 -8.91
N LEU A 192 -17.55 -2.79 -9.19
CA LEU A 192 -17.82 -1.46 -9.72
C LEU A 192 -17.79 -1.39 -11.26
N ASN A 193 -17.41 -2.47 -11.95
CA ASN A 193 -17.06 -2.48 -13.38
C ASN A 193 -18.28 -2.68 -14.32
N VAL A 194 -19.40 -2.02 -14.05
CA VAL A 194 -20.64 -2.12 -14.86
C VAL A 194 -20.50 -1.57 -16.29
N ASP A 195 -19.44 -0.83 -16.57
CA ASP A 195 -19.04 -0.38 -17.91
C ASP A 195 -18.29 -1.46 -18.71
N GLN A 196 -17.93 -2.59 -18.08
CA GLN A 196 -17.24 -3.74 -18.68
C GLN A 196 -18.03 -5.03 -18.41
N PRO A 197 -19.21 -5.21 -19.03
CA PRO A 197 -20.18 -6.23 -18.63
C PRO A 197 -19.65 -7.66 -18.72
N GLN A 198 -18.72 -7.99 -19.62
CA GLN A 198 -18.12 -9.34 -19.66
C GLN A 198 -17.32 -9.64 -18.40
N LEU A 199 -16.49 -8.69 -17.95
CA LEU A 199 -15.67 -8.84 -16.74
C LEU A 199 -16.55 -8.80 -15.50
N PHE A 200 -17.51 -7.86 -15.46
CA PHE A 200 -18.46 -7.74 -14.36
C PHE A 200 -19.28 -9.00 -14.16
N ASN A 201 -19.83 -9.59 -15.23
CA ASN A 201 -20.65 -10.79 -15.18
C ASN A 201 -19.84 -12.01 -14.76
N ALA A 202 -18.65 -12.21 -15.33
CA ALA A 202 -17.76 -13.32 -14.92
C ALA A 202 -17.36 -13.23 -13.45
N TRP A 203 -17.15 -12.01 -12.94
CA TRP A 203 -16.85 -11.81 -11.53
C TRP A 203 -18.08 -12.01 -10.63
N THR A 204 -19.27 -11.51 -11.04
CA THR A 204 -20.52 -11.70 -10.30
C THR A 204 -20.91 -13.17 -10.20
N ASP A 205 -20.68 -13.95 -11.27
CA ASP A 205 -20.92 -15.40 -11.26
C ASP A 205 -19.99 -16.13 -10.26
N ARG A 206 -18.72 -15.71 -10.15
CA ARG A 206 -17.83 -16.21 -9.11
C ARG A 206 -18.28 -15.81 -7.71
N LEU A 207 -18.72 -14.54 -7.53
CA LEU A 207 -19.27 -14.09 -6.26
C LEU A 207 -20.48 -14.94 -5.85
N SER A 208 -21.41 -15.23 -6.79
CA SER A 208 -22.55 -16.10 -6.58
C SER A 208 -22.12 -17.49 -6.08
N ALA A 209 -21.08 -18.06 -6.69
CA ALA A 209 -20.57 -19.38 -6.33
C ALA A 209 -19.95 -19.39 -4.92
N VAL A 210 -19.07 -18.43 -4.60
CA VAL A 210 -18.38 -18.41 -3.29
C VAL A 210 -19.30 -17.98 -2.13
N ALA A 211 -20.31 -17.13 -2.42
CA ALA A 211 -21.35 -16.77 -1.45
C ALA A 211 -22.44 -17.84 -1.30
N ASN A 212 -22.38 -18.89 -2.11
CA ASN A 212 -23.36 -19.98 -2.15
C ASN A 212 -24.82 -19.45 -2.26
N CYS A 213 -25.04 -18.48 -3.13
CA CYS A 213 -26.35 -17.86 -3.37
C CYS A 213 -26.58 -17.60 -4.86
N HIS A 214 -27.84 -17.53 -5.28
CA HIS A 214 -28.19 -17.14 -6.64
C HIS A 214 -28.38 -15.64 -6.74
N ILE A 215 -27.56 -14.96 -7.54
CA ILE A 215 -27.64 -13.51 -7.77
C ILE A 215 -28.52 -13.25 -8.99
N ALA A 216 -29.82 -13.09 -8.78
CA ALA A 216 -30.81 -12.78 -9.81
C ALA A 216 -31.11 -11.27 -9.88
N SER A 217 -30.96 -10.54 -8.79
CA SER A 217 -31.30 -9.13 -8.65
C SER A 217 -30.15 -8.33 -8.04
N PHE A 218 -30.24 -7.00 -8.10
CA PHE A 218 -29.31 -6.11 -7.41
C PHE A 218 -29.35 -6.27 -5.87
N ALA A 219 -30.52 -6.64 -5.32
CA ALA A 219 -30.64 -6.94 -3.89
C ALA A 219 -29.81 -8.18 -3.53
N ASP A 220 -29.94 -9.27 -4.29
CA ASP A 220 -29.13 -10.48 -4.09
C ASP A 220 -27.63 -10.20 -4.22
N PHE A 221 -27.25 -9.31 -5.15
CA PHE A 221 -25.86 -8.91 -5.35
C PHE A 221 -25.30 -8.19 -4.10
N LYS A 222 -26.06 -7.26 -3.51
CA LYS A 222 -25.65 -6.59 -2.26
C LYS A 222 -25.62 -7.57 -1.08
N ASP A 223 -26.55 -8.49 -0.99
CA ASP A 223 -26.59 -9.50 0.07
C ASP A 223 -25.39 -10.45 -0.04
N ALA A 224 -24.99 -10.84 -1.25
CA ALA A 224 -23.79 -11.62 -1.49
C ALA A 224 -22.52 -10.85 -1.07
N LEU A 225 -22.39 -9.59 -1.43
CA LEU A 225 -21.28 -8.73 -1.01
C LEU A 225 -21.22 -8.57 0.51
N LYS A 226 -22.36 -8.35 1.16
CA LYS A 226 -22.44 -8.28 2.63
C LYS A 226 -22.04 -9.60 3.27
N SER A 227 -22.50 -10.73 2.77
CA SER A 227 -22.12 -12.07 3.24
C SER A 227 -20.60 -12.27 3.15
N ARG A 228 -19.96 -11.82 2.06
CA ARG A 228 -18.51 -11.89 1.92
C ARG A 228 -17.79 -10.94 2.87
N HIS A 229 -18.28 -9.73 3.09
CA HIS A 229 -17.76 -8.80 4.08
C HIS A 229 -17.84 -9.38 5.50
N ASP A 230 -18.97 -10.04 5.86
CA ASP A 230 -19.14 -10.74 7.13
C ASP A 230 -18.15 -11.93 7.26
N PHE A 231 -17.88 -12.64 6.16
CA PHE A 231 -16.88 -13.71 6.15
C PHE A 231 -15.46 -13.17 6.36
N PHE A 232 -15.06 -12.09 5.68
CA PHE A 232 -13.78 -11.44 5.93
C PHE A 232 -13.63 -11.00 7.38
N HIS A 233 -14.71 -10.44 7.97
CA HIS A 233 -14.74 -10.08 9.39
C HIS A 233 -14.48 -11.30 10.29
N SER A 234 -15.10 -12.45 9.99
CA SER A 234 -14.93 -13.68 10.77
C SER A 234 -13.50 -14.25 10.68
N VAL A 235 -12.78 -13.98 9.62
CA VAL A 235 -11.37 -14.35 9.42
C VAL A 235 -10.39 -13.31 10.01
N GLY A 236 -10.91 -12.27 10.67
CA GLY A 236 -10.10 -11.25 11.32
C GLY A 236 -9.92 -9.96 10.51
N GLY A 237 -10.48 -9.85 9.31
CA GLY A 237 -10.46 -8.62 8.52
C GLY A 237 -11.09 -7.44 9.26
N ARG A 238 -10.41 -6.29 9.19
CA ARG A 238 -10.83 -5.03 9.83
C ARG A 238 -10.68 -3.83 8.91
N LEU A 239 -10.31 -4.09 7.67
CA LEU A 239 -10.03 -3.05 6.68
C LEU A 239 -10.76 -3.36 5.36
N SER A 240 -11.22 -2.29 4.69
CA SER A 240 -11.54 -2.30 3.27
C SER A 240 -10.56 -1.43 2.51
N ASP A 241 -10.40 -1.69 1.20
CA ASP A 241 -9.54 -0.91 0.31
C ASP A 241 -10.21 -0.69 -1.05
N HIS A 242 -9.99 0.49 -1.63
CA HIS A 242 -10.57 0.87 -2.91
C HIS A 242 -9.57 1.70 -3.73
N GLY A 243 -9.38 1.34 -5.00
CA GLY A 243 -8.60 2.11 -5.97
C GLY A 243 -9.50 2.89 -6.91
N LEU A 244 -9.50 4.21 -6.81
CA LEU A 244 -10.39 5.11 -7.54
C LEU A 244 -9.61 6.22 -8.26
N ASP A 245 -10.11 6.69 -9.40
CA ASP A 245 -9.59 7.91 -10.02
C ASP A 245 -9.88 9.12 -9.12
N ARG A 246 -11.10 9.15 -8.57
CA ARG A 246 -11.58 10.10 -7.57
C ARG A 246 -12.71 9.46 -6.76
N CYS A 247 -13.03 10.00 -5.61
CA CYS A 247 -14.24 9.65 -4.90
C CYS A 247 -15.47 9.91 -5.77
N PRO A 248 -16.56 9.13 -5.64
CA PRO A 248 -17.79 9.41 -6.39
C PRO A 248 -18.45 10.70 -5.89
N ALA A 249 -18.97 11.49 -6.84
CA ALA A 249 -19.74 12.71 -6.56
C ALA A 249 -21.22 12.58 -6.91
N LYS A 250 -21.60 11.49 -7.61
CA LYS A 250 -22.97 11.16 -7.96
C LYS A 250 -23.37 9.83 -7.31
N PHE A 251 -24.61 9.74 -6.88
CA PHE A 251 -25.12 8.58 -6.13
C PHE A 251 -26.46 8.17 -6.73
N ALA A 252 -26.50 7.00 -7.36
CA ALA A 252 -27.74 6.42 -7.85
C ALA A 252 -28.68 6.11 -6.68
N THR A 253 -29.97 6.29 -6.87
CA THR A 253 -31.01 5.71 -6.02
C THR A 253 -30.97 4.18 -6.11
N GLY A 254 -31.64 3.48 -5.19
CA GLY A 254 -31.71 2.02 -5.24
C GLY A 254 -32.33 1.48 -6.54
N SER A 255 -33.35 2.18 -7.09
CA SER A 255 -33.97 1.83 -8.36
C SER A 255 -33.02 2.03 -9.53
N GLU A 256 -32.37 3.19 -9.63
CA GLU A 256 -31.40 3.48 -10.71
C GLU A 256 -30.21 2.51 -10.68
N ALA A 257 -29.69 2.18 -9.49
CA ALA A 257 -28.63 1.20 -9.36
C ALA A 257 -29.07 -0.21 -9.79
N SER A 258 -30.33 -0.60 -9.48
CA SER A 258 -30.91 -1.86 -9.95
C SER A 258 -31.00 -1.90 -11.47
N ASP A 259 -31.52 -0.84 -12.09
CA ASP A 259 -31.65 -0.75 -13.55
C ASP A 259 -30.29 -0.84 -14.28
N ILE A 260 -29.26 -0.18 -13.69
CA ILE A 260 -27.88 -0.24 -14.23
C ILE A 260 -27.32 -1.66 -14.08
N PHE A 261 -27.48 -2.28 -12.92
CA PHE A 261 -27.04 -3.65 -12.65
C PHE A 261 -27.69 -4.64 -13.63
N GLU A 262 -29.01 -4.60 -13.80
CA GLU A 262 -29.75 -5.52 -14.67
C GLU A 262 -29.31 -5.40 -16.13
N ARG A 263 -29.08 -4.18 -16.61
CA ARG A 263 -28.55 -3.94 -17.97
C ARG A 263 -27.14 -4.47 -18.12
N ALA A 264 -26.26 -4.26 -17.13
CA ALA A 264 -24.91 -4.82 -17.13
C ALA A 264 -24.93 -6.36 -17.12
N ARG A 265 -25.83 -6.97 -16.31
CA ARG A 265 -26.06 -8.42 -16.32
C ARG A 265 -26.57 -8.93 -17.67
N ALA A 266 -27.36 -8.15 -18.40
CA ALA A 266 -27.80 -8.44 -19.74
C ALA A 266 -26.72 -8.19 -20.82
N GLY A 267 -25.53 -7.74 -20.47
CA GLY A 267 -24.42 -7.51 -21.40
C GLY A 267 -24.33 -6.08 -21.95
N HIS A 268 -25.12 -5.13 -21.43
CA HIS A 268 -25.11 -3.74 -21.84
C HIS A 268 -24.21 -2.88 -20.92
N ALA A 269 -23.17 -2.28 -21.48
CA ALA A 269 -22.24 -1.44 -20.74
C ALA A 269 -22.93 -0.14 -20.24
N ALA A 270 -22.69 0.20 -18.96
CA ALA A 270 -23.06 1.50 -18.44
C ALA A 270 -22.22 2.60 -19.10
N ASN A 271 -22.81 3.76 -19.35
CA ASN A 271 -22.06 4.94 -19.75
C ASN A 271 -21.32 5.56 -18.54
N ALA A 272 -20.49 6.57 -18.77
CA ALA A 272 -19.65 7.16 -17.73
C ALA A 272 -20.47 7.76 -16.56
N GLU A 273 -21.62 8.37 -16.84
CA GLU A 273 -22.48 8.97 -15.83
C GLU A 273 -23.20 7.91 -14.99
N GLU A 274 -23.73 6.88 -15.63
CA GLU A 274 -24.34 5.72 -14.98
C GLU A 274 -23.33 4.95 -14.12
N ARG A 275 -22.10 4.76 -14.65
CA ARG A 275 -21.02 4.14 -13.89
C ARG A 275 -20.68 4.94 -12.64
N GLU A 276 -20.49 6.27 -12.75
CA GLU A 276 -20.20 7.12 -11.60
C GLU A 276 -21.30 7.04 -10.52
N ALA A 277 -22.58 7.08 -10.94
CA ALA A 277 -23.71 7.00 -10.03
C ALA A 277 -23.82 5.62 -9.35
N PHE A 278 -23.60 4.54 -10.09
CA PHE A 278 -23.57 3.17 -9.58
C PHE A 278 -22.41 2.95 -8.60
N VAL A 279 -21.21 3.40 -8.97
CA VAL A 279 -20.03 3.39 -8.07
C VAL A 279 -20.36 4.14 -6.79
N GLY A 280 -20.97 5.33 -6.88
CA GLY A 280 -21.38 6.09 -5.71
C GLY A 280 -22.34 5.33 -4.80
N HIS A 281 -23.34 4.67 -5.36
CA HIS A 281 -24.28 3.85 -4.57
C HIS A 281 -23.58 2.72 -3.83
N LEU A 282 -22.70 1.96 -4.50
CA LEU A 282 -21.98 0.86 -3.88
C LEU A 282 -20.93 1.34 -2.88
N MET A 283 -20.23 2.43 -3.16
CA MET A 283 -19.25 2.99 -2.22
C MET A 283 -19.90 3.48 -0.91
N LEU A 284 -21.13 4.02 -0.97
CA LEU A 284 -21.92 4.31 0.23
C LEU A 284 -22.30 3.01 0.97
N PHE A 285 -22.75 1.99 0.25
CA PHE A 285 -23.07 0.70 0.83
C PHE A 285 -21.86 0.06 1.53
N PHE A 286 -20.67 0.07 0.90
CA PHE A 286 -19.45 -0.41 1.54
C PHE A 286 -19.04 0.44 2.75
N GLY A 287 -19.26 1.76 2.70
CA GLY A 287 -19.03 2.65 3.85
C GLY A 287 -19.91 2.28 5.04
N GLN A 288 -21.18 1.97 4.79
CA GLN A 288 -22.12 1.51 5.81
C GLN A 288 -21.69 0.18 6.43
N LEU A 289 -21.29 -0.81 5.61
CA LEU A 289 -20.79 -2.11 6.10
C LEU A 289 -19.54 -1.95 6.98
N ASP A 290 -18.61 -1.08 6.56
CA ASP A 290 -17.39 -0.80 7.33
C ASP A 290 -17.73 -0.13 8.67
N ALA A 291 -18.62 0.87 8.68
CA ALA A 291 -19.05 1.58 9.88
C ALA A 291 -19.77 0.63 10.87
N GLU A 292 -20.67 -0.21 10.39
CA GLU A 292 -21.39 -1.22 11.20
C GLU A 292 -20.43 -2.17 11.93
N LYS A 293 -19.29 -2.50 11.33
CA LYS A 293 -18.28 -3.42 11.89
C LYS A 293 -17.14 -2.71 12.61
N GLY A 294 -17.10 -1.35 12.60
CA GLY A 294 -15.99 -0.57 13.14
C GLY A 294 -14.70 -0.70 12.36
N TRP A 295 -14.79 -1.05 11.06
CA TRP A 295 -13.64 -1.21 10.19
C TRP A 295 -13.00 0.13 9.79
N THR A 296 -11.80 0.05 9.26
CA THR A 296 -11.11 1.17 8.63
C THR A 296 -11.20 1.05 7.11
N LYS A 297 -11.73 2.09 6.46
CA LYS A 297 -11.79 2.21 5.01
C LYS A 297 -10.51 2.84 4.49
N GLN A 298 -9.91 2.25 3.45
CA GLN A 298 -8.77 2.81 2.72
C GLN A 298 -9.21 3.25 1.33
N LEU A 299 -8.83 4.46 0.93
CA LEU A 299 -9.14 5.04 -0.38
C LEU A 299 -7.85 5.44 -1.08
N HIS A 300 -7.46 4.72 -2.12
CA HIS A 300 -6.36 5.06 -3.01
C HIS A 300 -6.91 5.86 -4.20
N VAL A 301 -6.66 7.16 -4.24
CA VAL A 301 -7.26 8.04 -5.25
C VAL A 301 -6.22 8.76 -6.10
N GLY A 302 -6.54 8.99 -7.37
CA GLY A 302 -5.75 9.82 -8.27
C GLY A 302 -4.83 9.08 -9.24
N ALA A 303 -4.86 7.75 -9.30
CA ALA A 303 -4.06 7.00 -10.27
C ALA A 303 -4.73 6.95 -11.66
N MET A 304 -3.99 7.33 -12.68
CA MET A 304 -4.35 7.12 -14.08
C MET A 304 -3.65 5.85 -14.58
N ARG A 305 -4.44 4.77 -14.76
CA ARG A 305 -3.92 3.42 -14.98
C ARG A 305 -3.81 3.06 -16.46
N ASN A 306 -2.89 2.13 -16.77
CA ASN A 306 -2.75 1.47 -18.08
C ASN A 306 -2.55 2.44 -19.25
N ASN A 307 -1.76 3.50 -19.06
CA ASN A 307 -1.58 4.57 -20.06
C ASN A 307 -0.91 4.08 -21.34
N ASN A 308 -0.05 3.05 -21.28
CA ASN A 308 0.50 2.42 -22.47
C ASN A 308 -0.44 1.32 -22.96
N ARG A 309 -1.40 1.71 -23.82
CA ARG A 309 -2.42 0.80 -24.32
C ARG A 309 -1.83 -0.42 -25.05
N ARG A 310 -0.77 -0.25 -25.83
CA ARG A 310 -0.11 -1.36 -26.54
C ARG A 310 0.44 -2.41 -25.57
N LEU A 311 1.13 -1.97 -24.51
CA LEU A 311 1.66 -2.90 -23.51
C LEU A 311 0.54 -3.52 -22.69
N PHE A 312 -0.50 -2.76 -22.35
CA PHE A 312 -1.67 -3.30 -21.65
C PHE A 312 -2.36 -4.42 -22.44
N GLU A 313 -2.55 -4.25 -23.77
CA GLU A 313 -3.12 -5.28 -24.64
C GLU A 313 -2.21 -6.52 -24.76
N GLN A 314 -0.89 -6.36 -24.65
CA GLN A 314 0.09 -7.45 -24.78
C GLN A 314 0.32 -8.24 -23.48
N ILE A 315 0.42 -7.57 -22.35
CA ILE A 315 0.90 -8.16 -21.09
C ILE A 315 0.02 -7.82 -19.87
N GLY A 316 -1.05 -7.03 -20.03
CA GLY A 316 -2.03 -6.76 -18.98
C GLY A 316 -1.73 -5.54 -18.12
N ALA A 317 -2.36 -5.49 -16.95
CA ALA A 317 -2.26 -4.41 -15.97
C ALA A 317 -1.03 -4.58 -15.05
N ASP A 318 -0.79 -3.57 -14.20
CA ASP A 318 0.21 -3.58 -13.13
C ASP A 318 1.66 -3.80 -13.60
N ILE A 319 1.99 -3.28 -14.76
CA ILE A 319 3.29 -3.45 -15.41
C ILE A 319 4.18 -2.20 -15.34
N GLY A 320 3.80 -1.20 -14.53
CA GLY A 320 4.55 0.07 -14.40
C GLY A 320 4.23 1.10 -15.47
N CYS A 321 3.06 1.01 -16.13
CA CYS A 321 2.57 1.95 -17.14
C CYS A 321 1.46 2.87 -16.64
N ASP A 322 1.51 3.19 -15.35
CA ASP A 322 0.56 4.07 -14.68
C ASP A 322 1.17 5.45 -14.43
N SER A 323 0.36 6.46 -14.21
CA SER A 323 0.79 7.81 -13.87
C SER A 323 -0.15 8.50 -12.87
N ILE A 324 0.30 9.65 -12.41
CA ILE A 324 -0.53 10.58 -11.64
C ILE A 324 -1.63 11.10 -12.55
N GLY A 325 -2.87 11.04 -12.09
CA GLY A 325 -4.01 11.63 -12.76
C GLY A 325 -4.26 13.07 -12.31
N ASP A 326 -4.80 13.87 -13.23
CA ASP A 326 -5.21 15.24 -12.97
C ASP A 326 -6.74 15.31 -12.78
N TYR A 327 -7.21 14.63 -11.72
CA TYR A 327 -8.65 14.54 -11.41
C TYR A 327 -9.03 15.58 -10.33
N PRO A 328 -10.19 16.27 -10.46
CA PRO A 328 -10.67 17.22 -9.43
C PRO A 328 -11.11 16.46 -8.17
N GLN A 329 -10.27 16.43 -7.13
CA GLN A 329 -10.49 15.64 -5.92
C GLN A 329 -11.40 16.33 -4.89
N ALA A 330 -11.29 17.66 -4.72
CA ALA A 330 -11.91 18.37 -3.59
C ALA A 330 -13.42 18.18 -3.48
N GLN A 331 -14.17 18.48 -4.55
CA GLN A 331 -15.64 18.38 -4.55
C GLN A 331 -16.10 16.92 -4.43
N ALA A 332 -15.40 16.00 -5.06
CA ALA A 332 -15.71 14.58 -5.03
C ALA A 332 -15.54 13.99 -3.62
N MET A 333 -14.42 14.27 -2.95
CA MET A 333 -14.21 13.87 -1.55
C MET A 333 -15.26 14.47 -0.62
N SER A 334 -15.52 15.78 -0.75
CA SER A 334 -16.54 16.46 0.06
C SER A 334 -17.93 15.84 -0.11
N ALA A 335 -18.33 15.52 -1.33
CA ALA A 335 -19.63 14.89 -1.62
C ALA A 335 -19.73 13.48 -1.00
N TYR A 336 -18.69 12.67 -1.17
CA TYR A 336 -18.65 11.29 -0.69
C TYR A 336 -18.60 11.20 0.83
N LEU A 337 -17.61 11.85 1.45
CA LEU A 337 -17.43 11.83 2.90
C LEU A 337 -18.62 12.50 3.60
N GLY A 338 -19.07 13.66 3.08
CA GLY A 338 -20.22 14.36 3.63
C GLY A 338 -21.52 13.56 3.55
N ARG A 339 -21.71 12.72 2.54
CA ARG A 339 -22.87 11.85 2.46
C ARG A 339 -22.82 10.73 3.50
N LEU A 340 -21.67 10.08 3.69
CA LEU A 340 -21.49 9.06 4.73
C LEU A 340 -21.64 9.68 6.14
N ASP A 341 -21.10 10.86 6.35
CA ASP A 341 -21.16 11.56 7.63
C ASP A 341 -22.60 11.95 7.98
N LEU A 342 -23.34 12.51 7.02
CA LEU A 342 -24.75 12.88 7.17
C LEU A 342 -25.63 11.67 7.57
N ASP A 343 -25.35 10.52 7.00
CA ASP A 343 -26.08 9.28 7.26
C ASP A 343 -25.56 8.56 8.56
N GLY A 344 -24.61 9.16 9.30
CA GLY A 344 -23.99 8.59 10.50
C GLY A 344 -23.20 7.32 10.25
N SER A 345 -22.75 7.12 9.02
CA SER A 345 -22.09 5.90 8.56
C SER A 345 -20.67 6.13 7.98
N LEU A 346 -20.04 7.27 8.33
CA LEU A 346 -18.65 7.51 7.99
C LEU A 346 -17.74 6.65 8.90
N PRO A 347 -17.06 5.62 8.36
CA PRO A 347 -16.12 4.81 9.14
C PRO A 347 -14.81 5.55 9.39
N LYS A 348 -13.93 4.99 10.22
CA LYS A 348 -12.51 5.37 10.22
C LYS A 348 -12.01 5.29 8.78
N THR A 349 -11.35 6.34 8.28
CA THR A 349 -10.99 6.40 6.86
C THR A 349 -9.55 6.88 6.69
N ILE A 350 -8.78 6.21 5.83
CA ILE A 350 -7.45 6.64 5.39
C ILE A 350 -7.53 6.92 3.90
N ILE A 351 -7.12 8.13 3.49
CA ILE A 351 -7.16 8.55 2.09
C ILE A 351 -5.73 8.78 1.61
N TYR A 352 -5.32 8.04 0.59
CA TYR A 352 -4.00 8.15 -0.03
C TYR A 352 -4.07 9.01 -1.28
N ASN A 353 -3.18 9.98 -1.36
CA ASN A 353 -3.03 10.88 -2.51
C ASN A 353 -1.85 10.44 -3.37
N ASN A 354 -2.02 10.50 -4.69
CA ASN A 354 -0.97 10.22 -5.65
C ASN A 354 -0.43 11.48 -6.37
N ASN A 355 -1.13 12.62 -6.27
CA ASN A 355 -0.74 13.87 -6.89
C ASN A 355 -0.22 14.88 -5.84
N PRO A 356 1.08 15.21 -5.79
CA PRO A 356 1.64 16.11 -4.78
C PRO A 356 0.98 17.52 -4.79
N ASN A 357 0.44 17.97 -5.92
CA ASN A 357 -0.25 19.24 -6.01
C ASN A 357 -1.55 19.28 -5.17
N ASP A 358 -2.11 18.12 -4.87
CA ASP A 358 -3.35 17.99 -4.12
C ASP A 358 -3.12 17.80 -2.61
N ASN A 359 -1.89 17.71 -2.12
CA ASN A 359 -1.58 17.43 -0.72
C ASN A 359 -2.36 18.32 0.25
N PHE A 360 -2.43 19.64 0.00
CA PHE A 360 -3.19 20.58 0.84
C PHE A 360 -4.71 20.40 0.70
N ILE A 361 -5.20 19.94 -0.46
CA ILE A 361 -6.61 19.57 -0.64
C ILE A 361 -6.97 18.43 0.31
N PHE A 362 -6.14 17.37 0.36
CA PHE A 362 -6.35 16.23 1.25
C PHE A 362 -6.19 16.63 2.73
N ALA A 363 -5.10 17.31 3.06
CA ALA A 363 -4.81 17.73 4.44
C ALA A 363 -5.90 18.63 5.05
N THR A 364 -6.49 19.53 4.25
CA THR A 364 -7.60 20.38 4.71
C THR A 364 -8.93 19.64 4.72
N MET A 365 -9.18 18.72 3.76
CA MET A 365 -10.43 17.98 3.67
C MET A 365 -10.65 17.08 4.89
N ILE A 366 -9.63 16.34 5.33
CA ILE A 366 -9.75 15.44 6.47
C ILE A 366 -10.17 16.16 7.76
N GLY A 367 -9.78 17.41 7.92
CA GLY A 367 -10.14 18.23 9.09
C GLY A 367 -11.64 18.50 9.24
N ASN A 368 -12.42 18.38 8.15
CA ASN A 368 -13.86 18.62 8.16
C ASN A 368 -14.68 17.46 8.75
N PHE A 369 -14.09 16.26 8.88
CA PHE A 369 -14.80 15.04 9.21
C PHE A 369 -14.26 14.35 10.48
N GLN A 370 -13.74 15.14 11.42
CA GLN A 370 -13.33 14.67 12.75
C GLN A 370 -14.54 14.76 13.70
N ASP A 371 -14.83 13.70 14.45
CA ASP A 371 -16.02 13.66 15.32
C ASP A 371 -15.74 13.89 16.81
N GLY A 372 -14.48 13.94 17.20
CA GLY A 372 -14.08 14.11 18.60
C GLY A 372 -14.13 12.84 19.47
N GLU A 373 -14.57 11.72 18.93
CA GLU A 373 -14.58 10.43 19.62
C GLU A 373 -13.33 9.58 19.27
N ILE A 374 -12.95 9.59 17.99
CA ILE A 374 -11.82 8.83 17.47
C ILE A 374 -10.71 9.81 17.05
N PRO A 375 -9.56 9.83 17.75
CA PRO A 375 -8.44 10.70 17.36
C PRO A 375 -7.98 10.44 15.93
N GLY A 376 -8.10 11.44 15.06
CA GLY A 376 -7.73 11.31 13.66
C GLY A 376 -8.63 10.39 12.86
N LYS A 377 -9.94 10.37 13.09
CA LYS A 377 -10.93 9.50 12.44
C LYS A 377 -10.78 9.44 10.92
N VAL A 378 -10.50 10.56 10.29
CA VAL A 378 -10.16 10.63 8.87
C VAL A 378 -8.70 11.05 8.75
N GLN A 379 -7.89 10.21 8.11
CA GLN A 379 -6.45 10.33 7.97
C GLN A 379 -6.07 10.74 6.55
N PHE A 380 -5.07 11.62 6.43
CA PHE A 380 -4.29 11.74 5.21
C PHE A 380 -3.16 10.72 5.26
N GLY A 381 -3.28 9.65 4.49
CA GLY A 381 -2.38 8.51 4.50
C GLY A 381 -0.96 8.84 4.03
N SER A 382 -0.05 7.88 4.18
CA SER A 382 1.34 8.04 3.73
C SER A 382 1.45 8.27 2.23
N GLY A 383 2.60 8.79 1.79
CA GLY A 383 2.89 8.92 0.37
C GLY A 383 2.69 7.58 -0.35
N TRP A 384 1.98 7.60 -1.47
CA TRP A 384 1.61 6.43 -2.26
C TRP A 384 2.22 6.49 -3.65
N TRP A 385 2.70 5.37 -4.19
CA TRP A 385 3.38 5.23 -5.49
C TRP A 385 4.51 6.25 -5.65
N PHE A 386 4.30 7.29 -6.51
CA PHE A 386 5.33 8.28 -6.83
C PHE A 386 5.69 9.19 -5.65
N LEU A 387 4.96 9.12 -4.54
CA LEU A 387 5.17 9.90 -3.33
C LEU A 387 5.70 9.06 -2.15
N ASP A 388 5.92 7.77 -2.30
CA ASP A 388 6.45 6.88 -1.26
C ASP A 388 7.99 6.96 -1.12
N GLN A 389 8.56 8.10 -1.40
CA GLN A 389 9.99 8.40 -1.35
C GLN A 389 10.24 9.67 -0.50
N LYS A 390 11.50 9.89 -0.15
CA LYS A 390 11.91 10.93 0.82
C LYS A 390 11.19 12.28 0.63
N GLU A 391 11.26 12.86 -0.57
CA GLU A 391 10.67 14.18 -0.83
C GLU A 391 9.12 14.13 -0.78
N GLY A 392 8.52 13.08 -1.36
CA GLY A 392 7.06 12.89 -1.31
C GLY A 392 6.53 12.67 0.10
N MET A 393 7.26 11.91 0.93
CA MET A 393 6.95 11.73 2.35
C MET A 393 7.07 13.05 3.13
N GLU A 394 8.14 13.83 2.90
CA GLU A 394 8.31 15.16 3.50
C GLU A 394 7.18 16.11 3.09
N TRP A 395 6.80 16.15 1.83
CA TRP A 395 5.68 16.98 1.36
C TRP A 395 4.35 16.60 1.97
N GLN A 396 4.06 15.30 2.08
CA GLN A 396 2.83 14.80 2.70
C GLN A 396 2.80 15.15 4.20
N MET A 397 3.88 14.87 4.95
CA MET A 397 3.95 15.17 6.38
C MET A 397 3.89 16.68 6.66
N ASN A 398 4.53 17.52 5.84
CA ASN A 398 4.44 18.97 5.93
C ASN A 398 3.02 19.48 5.68
N ALA A 399 2.31 18.98 4.66
CA ALA A 399 0.93 19.36 4.42
C ALA A 399 0.01 18.92 5.56
N LEU A 400 0.20 17.69 6.06
CA LEU A 400 -0.55 17.17 7.20
C LEU A 400 -0.31 17.99 8.47
N SER A 401 0.95 18.27 8.83
CA SER A 401 1.28 19.01 10.05
C SER A 401 0.79 20.46 10.02
N ASN A 402 0.77 21.09 8.84
CA ASN A 402 0.27 22.47 8.69
C ASN A 402 -1.26 22.58 8.82
N CYS A 403 -2.01 21.51 8.55
CA CYS A 403 -3.48 21.55 8.50
C CYS A 403 -4.15 20.64 9.54
N GLY A 404 -3.40 19.72 10.14
CA GLY A 404 -3.88 18.71 11.07
C GLY A 404 -2.87 18.39 12.17
N LEU A 405 -2.93 17.17 12.69
CA LEU A 405 -2.08 16.73 13.79
C LEU A 405 -1.15 15.59 13.33
N LEU A 406 0.10 15.92 12.99
CA LEU A 406 1.11 14.89 12.62
C LEU A 406 1.26 13.83 13.72
N SER A 407 1.13 14.18 14.99
CA SER A 407 1.19 13.24 16.12
C SER A 407 0.12 12.12 16.08
N ARG A 408 -0.94 12.28 15.28
CA ARG A 408 -2.01 11.28 15.11
C ARG A 408 -1.90 10.50 13.80
N PHE A 409 -0.85 10.76 13.02
CA PHE A 409 -0.63 10.08 11.76
C PHE A 409 -0.39 8.57 11.97
N VAL A 410 -1.07 7.74 11.18
CA VAL A 410 -0.99 6.27 11.27
C VAL A 410 0.29 5.68 10.65
N GLY A 411 1.17 6.52 10.12
CA GLY A 411 2.49 6.14 9.66
C GLY A 411 2.52 5.42 8.31
N MET A 412 3.58 4.63 8.11
CA MET A 412 3.97 4.01 6.85
C MET A 412 3.32 2.64 6.65
N LEU A 413 3.09 2.33 5.39
CA LEU A 413 2.79 1.01 4.84
C LEU A 413 3.69 0.75 3.62
N THR A 414 3.86 -0.49 3.17
CA THR A 414 4.77 -0.77 2.05
C THR A 414 4.10 -0.71 0.68
N ASP A 415 2.83 -1.01 0.58
CA ASP A 415 2.10 -1.21 -0.70
C ASP A 415 2.89 -2.11 -1.66
N SER A 416 3.58 -3.12 -1.14
CA SER A 416 4.54 -3.91 -1.89
C SER A 416 4.10 -5.34 -2.15
N ARG A 417 4.63 -5.91 -3.25
CA ARG A 417 4.51 -7.33 -3.61
C ARG A 417 5.75 -8.14 -3.24
N SER A 418 6.78 -7.50 -2.67
CA SER A 418 8.07 -8.13 -2.38
C SER A 418 8.33 -8.23 -0.88
N PHE A 419 8.72 -9.42 -0.44
CA PHE A 419 9.18 -9.66 0.94
C PHE A 419 10.50 -8.92 1.26
N MET A 420 11.14 -8.27 0.29
CA MET A 420 12.31 -7.42 0.53
C MET A 420 11.96 -5.96 0.85
N SER A 421 10.69 -5.58 0.96
CA SER A 421 10.28 -4.18 1.09
C SER A 421 10.17 -3.66 2.53
N PHE A 422 10.35 -4.48 3.56
CA PHE A 422 10.26 -4.05 4.96
C PHE A 422 11.25 -2.93 5.35
N PRO A 423 12.46 -2.81 4.77
CA PRO A 423 13.32 -1.65 5.00
C PRO A 423 12.73 -0.30 4.58
N ARG A 424 11.61 -0.27 3.83
CA ARG A 424 10.88 0.99 3.55
C ARG A 424 10.30 1.61 4.82
N HIS A 425 9.95 0.81 5.84
CA HIS A 425 9.60 1.32 7.17
C HIS A 425 10.79 2.04 7.82
N GLU A 426 12.00 1.48 7.73
CA GLU A 426 13.21 2.16 8.19
C GLU A 426 13.45 3.46 7.41
N TYR A 427 13.28 3.43 6.10
CA TYR A 427 13.44 4.61 5.23
C TYR A 427 12.47 5.74 5.63
N PHE A 428 11.21 5.40 5.86
CA PHE A 428 10.21 6.34 6.38
C PHE A 428 10.60 6.90 7.75
N ARG A 429 10.96 6.03 8.70
CA ARG A 429 11.34 6.43 10.07
C ARG A 429 12.53 7.39 10.08
N ARG A 430 13.51 7.14 9.22
CA ARG A 430 14.67 8.05 9.03
C ARG A 430 14.24 9.38 8.43
N THR A 431 13.33 9.38 7.46
CA THR A 431 12.79 10.60 6.87
C THR A 431 12.01 11.42 7.90
N LEU A 432 11.14 10.78 8.69
CA LEU A 432 10.38 11.41 9.78
C LEU A 432 11.33 12.03 10.82
N CYS A 433 12.28 11.25 11.33
CA CYS A 433 13.21 11.73 12.35
C CYS A 433 14.13 12.83 11.82
N ASN A 434 14.49 12.78 10.52
CA ASN A 434 15.27 13.85 9.91
C ASN A 434 14.47 15.16 9.78
N LEU A 435 13.17 15.06 9.42
CA LEU A 435 12.28 16.21 9.35
C LEU A 435 12.14 16.87 10.73
N ILE A 436 11.72 16.12 11.73
CA ILE A 436 11.53 16.62 13.10
C ILE A 436 12.86 17.08 13.73
N GLY A 437 13.95 16.34 13.50
CA GLY A 437 15.25 16.71 14.01
C GLY A 437 15.80 18.01 13.41
N GLN A 438 15.43 18.35 12.16
CA GLN A 438 15.75 19.62 11.57
C GLN A 438 14.93 20.75 12.25
N ASP A 439 13.65 20.51 12.51
CA ASP A 439 12.79 21.48 13.21
C ASP A 439 13.31 21.77 14.66
N VAL A 440 13.89 20.76 15.32
CA VAL A 440 14.56 20.97 16.63
C VAL A 440 15.77 21.88 16.49
N GLU A 441 16.65 21.61 15.53
CA GLU A 441 17.87 22.43 15.33
C GLU A 441 17.53 23.87 14.90
N ASP A 442 16.43 24.06 14.16
CA ASP A 442 15.94 25.37 13.72
C ASP A 442 15.16 26.11 14.83
N GLY A 443 14.91 25.45 15.97
CA GLY A 443 14.14 26.00 17.09
C GLY A 443 12.62 26.13 16.79
N ALA A 444 12.14 25.41 15.78
CA ALA A 444 10.73 25.38 15.40
C ALA A 444 9.89 24.49 16.32
N VAL A 445 10.51 23.45 16.92
CA VAL A 445 9.92 22.61 17.98
C VAL A 445 10.86 22.52 19.18
N PRO A 446 10.34 22.31 20.41
CA PRO A 446 11.18 22.19 21.59
C PRO A 446 12.04 20.91 21.54
N ASP A 447 13.29 21.00 22.03
CA ASP A 447 14.16 19.85 22.24
C ASP A 447 13.77 19.14 23.54
N ASP A 448 12.66 18.39 23.48
CA ASP A 448 12.06 17.70 24.62
C ASP A 448 11.68 16.27 24.25
N ASP A 449 12.49 15.31 24.70
CA ASP A 449 12.26 13.89 24.45
C ASP A 449 10.95 13.37 25.06
N GLY A 450 10.43 14.01 26.11
CA GLY A 450 9.13 13.67 26.69
C GLY A 450 7.94 13.98 25.76
N LEU A 451 8.11 14.92 24.83
CA LEU A 451 7.13 15.24 23.79
C LEU A 451 7.41 14.50 22.47
N LEU A 452 8.65 14.53 22.02
CA LEU A 452 9.05 14.03 20.70
C LEU A 452 9.13 12.49 20.66
N GLY A 453 9.60 11.86 21.73
CA GLY A 453 9.74 10.39 21.80
C GLY A 453 8.40 9.68 21.60
N PRO A 454 7.37 9.91 22.45
CA PRO A 454 6.06 9.31 22.29
C PRO A 454 5.40 9.63 20.95
N MET A 455 5.59 10.83 20.39
CA MET A 455 5.07 11.20 19.08
C MET A 455 5.69 10.31 17.99
N ILE A 456 7.00 10.11 17.98
CA ILE A 456 7.69 9.30 16.99
C ILE A 456 7.33 7.82 17.13
N GLU A 457 7.31 7.28 18.35
CA GLU A 457 6.91 5.89 18.61
C GLU A 457 5.48 5.62 18.13
N ASN A 458 4.56 6.55 18.40
CA ASN A 458 3.19 6.45 17.96
C ASN A 458 3.04 6.51 16.43
N ILE A 459 3.73 7.41 15.74
CA ILE A 459 3.72 7.47 14.27
C ILE A 459 4.34 6.21 13.66
N CYS A 460 5.40 5.66 14.29
CA CYS A 460 6.07 4.48 13.78
C CYS A 460 5.29 3.17 13.99
N PHE A 461 4.39 3.12 15.00
CA PHE A 461 3.67 1.90 15.33
C PHE A 461 2.36 2.14 16.11
N GLY A 462 2.41 2.90 17.21
CA GLY A 462 1.30 2.98 18.18
C GLY A 462 -0.01 3.47 17.56
N ASN A 463 0.03 4.52 16.73
CA ASN A 463 -1.18 5.06 16.11
C ASN A 463 -1.87 4.04 15.19
N ALA A 464 -1.11 3.33 14.35
CA ALA A 464 -1.69 2.30 13.49
C ALA A 464 -2.29 1.15 14.31
N ARG A 465 -1.58 0.67 15.34
CA ARG A 465 -2.07 -0.36 16.26
C ARG A 465 -3.43 0.01 16.86
N ASP A 466 -3.54 1.22 17.41
CA ASP A 466 -4.73 1.65 18.14
C ASP A 466 -5.88 2.02 17.20
N PHE A 467 -5.55 2.57 16.02
CA PHE A 467 -6.53 3.01 15.03
C PHE A 467 -7.20 1.85 14.29
N LEU A 468 -6.44 0.81 13.93
CA LEU A 468 -6.94 -0.26 13.07
C LEU A 468 -7.78 -1.30 13.82
N GLY A 469 -7.60 -1.45 15.13
CA GLY A 469 -8.34 -2.42 15.92
C GLY A 469 -8.00 -3.88 15.60
N LEU A 470 -6.75 -4.12 15.18
CA LEU A 470 -6.21 -5.46 14.93
C LEU A 470 -5.70 -6.09 16.24
N GLU A 471 -5.85 -7.38 16.38
CA GLU A 471 -5.17 -8.16 17.42
C GLU A 471 -3.72 -8.42 16.97
N LEU A 472 -2.74 -8.12 17.84
CA LEU A 472 -1.31 -8.23 17.52
C LEU A 472 -0.61 -9.28 18.39
#